data_dbb1f0051e4079250d84084173ee8222
#
_entry.id   dbb1f0051e4079250d84084173ee8222
#
_cell.length_a   1.000
_cell.length_b   1.000
_cell.length_c   1.000
_cell.angle_alpha   90.00
_cell.angle_beta   90.00
_cell.angle_gamma   90.00
#
_symmetry.space_group_name_H-M   'P 1'
#
loop_
_entity.id
_entity.type
_entity.pdbx_description
1 polymer ?
#
loop_
_entity_poly.entity_id
_entity_poly.type
_entity_poly.pdbx_seq_one_letter_code
_entity_poly.pdbx_strand_id
1 'polypeptide(L)'
;MKKLLFATALLTSLLLSACGSQKADSNDLANQPATRPEEGAELDPEFSVDDEDTGETAEPQPDAELSEMVDAIYNVQPVDLMGMETVAIDLTDESWYGYLAGLTADNVDKVDAAVVSEPMTGSQAYSLVLLRLKDKADAREIADSMEENISMRKWV
;
A
#
# COMPACT_ATOMS: atom_id res chain seq x y z
N MET A 1 7.23 32.98 -41.62
CA MET A 1 6.07 33.87 -41.60
C MET A 1 4.84 33.10 -41.99
N LYS A 2 4.01 32.73 -41.02
CA LYS A 2 2.57 32.48 -41.16
C LYS A 2 2.01 32.27 -39.75
N LYS A 3 1.43 33.35 -39.23
CA LYS A 3 0.64 33.39 -38.00
C LYS A 3 -0.70 32.75 -38.33
N LEU A 4 -1.17 31.83 -37.51
CA LEU A 4 -2.58 31.45 -37.48
C LEU A 4 -3.09 31.60 -36.05
N LEU A 5 -3.86 32.63 -35.88
CA LEU A 5 -4.76 32.91 -34.77
C LEU A 5 -5.98 32.02 -34.93
N PHE A 6 -6.36 31.28 -33.88
CA PHE A 6 -7.74 30.80 -33.75
C PHE A 6 -8.29 31.21 -32.39
N ALA A 7 -9.36 31.91 -32.53
CA ALA A 7 -10.14 32.54 -31.48
C ALA A 7 -11.17 31.55 -30.88
N THR A 8 -11.31 31.66 -29.57
CA THR A 8 -12.55 31.63 -28.74
C THR A 8 -13.75 30.81 -29.18
N ALA A 9 -14.22 29.94 -28.29
CA ALA A 9 -15.63 29.81 -28.00
C ALA A 9 -15.83 29.38 -26.53
N LEU A 10 -16.30 30.32 -25.74
CA LEU A 10 -16.87 30.19 -24.40
C LEU A 10 -18.26 29.53 -24.55
N LEU A 11 -18.53 28.43 -23.88
CA LEU A 11 -19.91 27.98 -23.64
C LEU A 11 -20.06 27.65 -22.16
N THR A 12 -20.63 28.61 -21.46
CA THR A 12 -21.21 28.49 -20.12
C THR A 12 -22.54 27.75 -20.19
N SER A 13 -22.64 26.62 -19.50
CA SER A 13 -23.92 25.98 -19.22
C SER A 13 -24.10 25.84 -17.71
N LEU A 14 -24.83 26.77 -17.12
CA LEU A 14 -25.43 26.64 -15.80
C LEU A 14 -26.56 25.62 -15.88
N LEU A 15 -26.50 24.57 -15.08
CA LEU A 15 -27.70 23.79 -14.71
C LEU A 15 -27.81 23.81 -13.19
N LEU A 16 -28.73 24.65 -12.72
CA LEU A 16 -29.29 24.55 -11.37
C LEU A 16 -30.18 23.32 -11.35
N SER A 17 -29.94 22.40 -10.38
CA SER A 17 -30.93 21.38 -10.02
C SER A 17 -31.09 21.36 -8.51
N ALA A 18 -32.14 21.95 -8.14
CA ALA A 18 -33.10 21.79 -7.04
C ALA A 18 -32.71 20.87 -5.87
N CYS A 19 -32.60 21.52 -4.70
CA CYS A 19 -32.78 20.95 -3.37
C CYS A 19 -34.19 20.31 -3.24
N GLY A 20 -34.22 19.00 -3.03
CA GLY A 20 -35.36 18.29 -2.47
C GLY A 20 -35.13 18.09 -0.98
N SER A 21 -35.72 18.95 -0.15
CA SER A 21 -35.82 18.76 1.30
C SER A 21 -36.82 17.66 1.59
N GLN A 22 -36.39 16.48 1.98
CA GLN A 22 -37.23 15.54 2.72
C GLN A 22 -36.98 15.76 4.21
N LYS A 23 -37.97 16.32 4.88
CA LYS A 23 -38.14 16.29 6.32
C LYS A 23 -38.32 14.82 6.73
N ALA A 24 -37.30 14.26 7.40
CA ALA A 24 -37.47 13.05 8.17
C ALA A 24 -38.09 13.45 9.51
N ASP A 25 -39.26 12.96 9.82
CA ASP A 25 -39.91 13.04 11.12
C ASP A 25 -39.06 12.33 12.16
N SER A 26 -38.45 13.12 13.03
CA SER A 26 -37.76 12.66 14.22
C SER A 26 -38.77 12.56 15.36
N ASN A 27 -39.45 11.42 15.47
CA ASN A 27 -40.18 11.01 16.67
C ASN A 27 -40.53 9.53 16.56
N ASP A 28 -39.61 8.64 16.91
CA ASP A 28 -39.96 7.30 17.45
C ASP A 28 -38.71 6.48 17.95
N LEU A 29 -37.69 7.12 18.52
CA LEU A 29 -36.59 6.40 19.12
C LEU A 29 -36.39 6.68 20.63
N ALA A 30 -37.38 7.25 21.29
CA ALA A 30 -37.26 7.61 22.71
C ALA A 30 -37.92 6.61 23.68
N ASN A 31 -38.28 5.40 23.24
CA ASN A 31 -38.96 4.45 24.14
C ASN A 31 -38.65 2.98 23.88
N GLN A 32 -37.37 2.66 23.65
CA GLN A 32 -36.90 1.27 23.85
C GLN A 32 -36.13 1.23 25.17
N PRO A 33 -36.58 0.44 26.15
CA PRO A 33 -35.78 0.20 27.34
C PRO A 33 -34.49 -0.52 26.91
N ALA A 34 -33.33 0.05 27.30
CA ALA A 34 -32.05 -0.61 27.15
C ALA A 34 -32.12 -1.97 27.86
N THR A 35 -32.24 -3.05 27.11
CA THR A 35 -32.01 -4.38 27.63
C THR A 35 -30.54 -4.46 28.00
N ARG A 36 -30.29 -4.41 29.30
CA ARG A 36 -29.03 -4.76 29.91
C ARG A 36 -28.63 -6.14 29.37
N PRO A 37 -27.39 -6.36 28.85
CA PRO A 37 -26.92 -7.69 28.57
C PRO A 37 -26.99 -8.52 29.85
N GLU A 38 -27.63 -9.66 29.80
CA GLU A 38 -27.64 -10.60 30.93
C GLU A 38 -26.20 -11.03 31.18
N GLU A 39 -25.76 -10.76 32.39
CA GLU A 39 -24.52 -11.25 32.98
C GLU A 39 -24.71 -12.77 33.14
N GLY A 40 -24.07 -13.58 32.26
CA GLY A 40 -24.16 -15.01 32.36
C GLY A 40 -24.06 -15.83 31.07
N ALA A 41 -23.43 -15.32 30.03
CA ALA A 41 -22.92 -16.23 29.00
C ALA A 41 -21.72 -16.96 29.58
N GLU A 42 -21.96 -18.13 30.15
CA GLU A 42 -20.91 -19.09 30.47
C GLU A 42 -20.21 -19.39 29.14
N LEU A 43 -18.93 -18.99 29.05
CA LEU A 43 -18.06 -19.42 27.98
C LEU A 43 -17.95 -20.93 28.05
N ASP A 44 -18.37 -21.60 26.97
CA ASP A 44 -18.24 -23.04 26.82
C ASP A 44 -16.77 -23.42 27.03
N PRO A 45 -16.45 -24.24 28.06
CA PRO A 45 -15.06 -24.56 28.36
C PRO A 45 -14.44 -25.52 27.33
N GLU A 46 -15.14 -25.87 26.27
CA GLU A 46 -14.67 -26.78 25.23
C GLU A 46 -14.12 -26.09 23.98
N PHE A 47 -14.00 -24.73 23.99
CA PHE A 47 -13.18 -24.06 23.02
C PHE A 47 -11.71 -24.04 23.49
N SER A 48 -11.12 -25.22 23.56
CA SER A 48 -9.68 -25.36 23.50
C SER A 48 -9.28 -25.02 22.08
N VAL A 49 -8.69 -23.81 21.90
CA VAL A 49 -7.86 -23.57 20.74
C VAL A 49 -6.73 -24.59 20.87
N ASP A 50 -6.81 -25.68 20.09
CA ASP A 50 -5.62 -26.47 19.83
C ASP A 50 -4.62 -25.44 19.22
N ASP A 51 -3.60 -25.10 19.98
CA ASP A 51 -2.38 -24.51 19.47
C ASP A 51 -1.76 -25.56 18.51
N GLU A 52 -2.41 -25.75 17.36
CA GLU A 52 -1.71 -26.28 16.20
C GLU A 52 -0.62 -25.26 15.91
N ASP A 53 0.59 -25.69 16.24
CA ASP A 53 1.86 -25.15 15.78
C ASP A 53 1.71 -24.61 14.35
N THR A 54 1.17 -23.39 14.22
CA THR A 54 1.34 -22.58 13.03
C THR A 54 2.82 -22.28 13.05
N GLY A 55 3.58 -23.12 12.34
CA GLY A 55 4.99 -22.84 12.06
C GLY A 55 5.05 -21.39 11.60
N GLU A 56 5.42 -20.54 12.55
CA GLU A 56 5.68 -19.13 12.34
C GLU A 56 6.86 -19.10 11.37
N THR A 57 6.55 -19.06 10.07
CA THR A 57 7.57 -18.75 9.07
C THR A 57 8.03 -17.35 9.43
N ALA A 58 9.19 -17.30 10.10
CA ALA A 58 9.79 -16.02 10.51
C ALA A 58 9.76 -15.08 9.31
N GLU A 59 9.15 -13.92 9.47
CA GLU A 59 9.14 -12.90 8.43
C GLU A 59 10.56 -12.64 7.95
N PRO A 60 10.78 -12.50 6.63
CA PRO A 60 12.13 -12.29 6.10
C PRO A 60 12.70 -11.00 6.70
N GLN A 61 13.91 -11.10 7.26
CA GLN A 61 14.58 -9.93 7.83
C GLN A 61 15.18 -9.08 6.72
N PRO A 62 15.12 -7.74 6.85
CA PRO A 62 15.72 -6.84 5.87
C PRO A 62 17.23 -7.08 5.75
N ASP A 63 17.73 -7.06 4.53
CA ASP A 63 19.19 -7.12 4.28
C ASP A 63 19.87 -5.90 4.88
N ALA A 64 20.91 -6.14 5.68
CA ALA A 64 21.59 -5.09 6.45
C ALA A 64 22.28 -4.05 5.55
N GLU A 65 22.93 -4.48 4.46
CA GLU A 65 23.63 -3.59 3.54
C GLU A 65 22.64 -2.69 2.80
N LEU A 66 21.53 -3.26 2.33
CA LEU A 66 20.47 -2.48 1.67
C LEU A 66 19.80 -1.51 2.64
N SER A 67 19.61 -1.91 3.90
CA SER A 67 19.05 -1.03 4.94
C SER A 67 19.97 0.15 5.24
N GLU A 68 21.28 -0.08 5.35
CA GLU A 68 22.27 0.99 5.50
C GLU A 68 22.27 1.94 4.28
N MET A 69 22.05 1.42 3.07
CA MET A 69 21.91 2.25 1.88
C MET A 69 20.63 3.11 1.90
N VAL A 70 19.50 2.59 2.39
CA VAL A 70 18.28 3.36 2.62
C VAL A 70 18.56 4.52 3.56
N ASP A 71 19.20 4.26 4.69
CA ASP A 71 19.57 5.29 5.67
C ASP A 71 20.50 6.34 5.07
N ALA A 72 21.49 5.92 4.27
CA ALA A 72 22.39 6.84 3.58
C ALA A 72 21.65 7.73 2.57
N ILE A 73 20.67 7.21 1.85
CA ILE A 73 19.82 7.98 0.93
C ILE A 73 19.02 9.03 1.72
N TYR A 74 18.39 8.64 2.83
CA TYR A 74 17.59 9.58 3.64
C TYR A 74 18.46 10.65 4.35
N ASN A 75 19.70 10.34 4.65
CA ASN A 75 20.63 11.34 5.18
C ASN A 75 20.98 12.43 4.15
N VAL A 76 20.98 12.11 2.85
CA VAL A 76 21.24 13.06 1.75
C VAL A 76 19.95 13.74 1.27
N GLN A 77 18.87 12.97 1.18
CA GLN A 77 17.56 13.41 0.73
C GLN A 77 16.52 13.04 1.78
N PRO A 78 16.34 13.87 2.83
CA PRO A 78 15.39 13.59 3.88
C PRO A 78 13.95 13.50 3.35
N VAL A 79 13.21 12.52 3.86
CA VAL A 79 11.79 12.32 3.59
C VAL A 79 11.04 12.54 4.90
N ASP A 80 10.18 13.56 4.92
CA ASP A 80 9.37 13.91 6.11
C ASP A 80 7.98 13.26 6.00
N LEU A 81 7.95 11.95 6.17
CA LEU A 81 6.74 11.14 6.19
C LEU A 81 6.64 10.38 7.51
N MET A 82 5.41 10.22 8.02
CA MET A 82 5.20 9.54 9.30
C MET A 82 5.23 8.02 9.14
N GLY A 83 5.88 7.35 10.10
CA GLY A 83 5.86 5.89 10.19
C GLY A 83 6.57 5.20 9.04
N MET A 84 7.71 5.75 8.62
CA MET A 84 8.58 5.08 7.65
C MET A 84 9.14 3.79 8.22
N GLU A 85 9.02 2.71 7.47
CA GLU A 85 9.57 1.41 7.83
C GLU A 85 10.32 0.81 6.63
N THR A 86 11.41 0.12 6.89
CA THR A 86 12.17 -0.63 5.89
C THR A 86 12.01 -2.11 6.17
N VAL A 87 11.41 -2.84 5.24
CA VAL A 87 11.14 -4.27 5.35
C VAL A 87 11.77 -5.05 4.21
N ALA A 88 12.05 -6.34 4.44
CA ALA A 88 12.47 -7.24 3.37
C ALA A 88 11.32 -7.48 2.39
N ILE A 89 11.64 -7.66 1.12
CA ILE A 89 10.69 -8.18 0.13
C ILE A 89 10.93 -9.68 0.01
N ASP A 90 9.91 -10.48 0.27
CA ASP A 90 9.99 -11.93 0.07
C ASP A 90 10.06 -12.24 -1.42
N LEU A 91 11.24 -12.69 -1.88
CA LEU A 91 11.49 -13.05 -3.27
C LEU A 91 10.93 -14.42 -3.64
N THR A 92 10.33 -15.14 -2.70
CA THR A 92 9.67 -16.44 -2.93
C THR A 92 8.17 -16.31 -3.11
N ASP A 93 7.60 -15.17 -2.73
CA ASP A 93 6.16 -14.88 -2.84
C ASP A 93 5.89 -13.84 -3.94
N GLU A 94 5.27 -14.28 -5.05
CA GLU A 94 4.94 -13.43 -6.18
C GLU A 94 4.03 -12.25 -5.81
N SER A 95 3.15 -12.44 -4.83
CA SER A 95 2.27 -11.37 -4.36
C SER A 95 3.04 -10.24 -3.68
N TRP A 96 4.21 -10.55 -3.11
CA TRP A 96 5.10 -9.57 -2.47
C TRP A 96 6.03 -8.89 -3.46
N TYR A 97 6.87 -9.67 -4.17
CA TYR A 97 7.85 -9.06 -5.07
C TYR A 97 7.19 -8.37 -6.27
N GLY A 98 6.06 -8.89 -6.75
CA GLY A 98 5.31 -8.25 -7.83
C GLY A 98 4.65 -6.95 -7.38
N TYR A 99 3.98 -6.96 -6.22
CA TYR A 99 3.28 -5.78 -5.71
C TYR A 99 4.22 -4.68 -5.21
N LEU A 100 5.28 -5.05 -4.48
CA LEU A 100 6.19 -4.09 -3.84
C LEU A 100 7.25 -3.56 -4.80
N ALA A 101 7.77 -4.40 -5.71
CA ALA A 101 8.91 -4.06 -6.56
C ALA A 101 8.63 -4.11 -8.07
N GLY A 102 7.47 -4.61 -8.51
CA GLY A 102 7.19 -4.78 -9.94
C GLY A 102 8.07 -5.85 -10.60
N LEU A 103 8.58 -6.80 -9.80
CA LEU A 103 9.30 -7.96 -10.32
C LEU A 103 8.32 -9.00 -10.87
N THR A 104 8.81 -9.88 -11.73
CA THR A 104 8.05 -10.97 -12.31
C THR A 104 8.72 -12.32 -12.04
N ALA A 105 8.00 -13.41 -12.23
CA ALA A 105 8.56 -14.75 -12.13
C ALA A 105 9.74 -15.00 -13.08
N ASP A 106 9.80 -14.26 -14.20
CA ASP A 106 10.88 -14.41 -15.20
C ASP A 106 12.18 -13.71 -14.78
N ASN A 107 12.14 -12.79 -13.81
CA ASN A 107 13.30 -11.98 -13.46
C ASN A 107 13.65 -11.95 -11.96
N VAL A 108 12.77 -12.42 -11.09
CA VAL A 108 13.03 -12.45 -9.63
C VAL A 108 14.27 -13.27 -9.29
N ASP A 109 14.57 -14.32 -10.05
CA ASP A 109 15.76 -15.16 -9.87
C ASP A 109 17.09 -14.41 -10.08
N LYS A 110 17.07 -13.23 -10.71
CA LYS A 110 18.23 -12.36 -10.92
C LYS A 110 18.53 -11.48 -9.71
N VAL A 111 17.60 -11.41 -8.77
CA VAL A 111 17.73 -10.61 -7.54
C VAL A 111 18.26 -11.48 -6.41
N ASP A 112 19.18 -10.96 -5.64
CA ASP A 112 19.80 -11.62 -4.48
C ASP A 112 19.11 -11.19 -3.18
N ALA A 113 18.85 -9.88 -3.03
CA ALA A 113 18.13 -9.31 -1.90
C ALA A 113 17.32 -8.09 -2.33
N ALA A 114 16.24 -7.84 -1.62
CA ALA A 114 15.36 -6.71 -1.87
C ALA A 114 14.81 -6.14 -0.55
N VAL A 115 14.74 -4.82 -0.48
CA VAL A 115 14.05 -4.10 0.60
C VAL A 115 13.13 -3.04 0.02
N VAL A 116 12.07 -2.74 0.73
CA VAL A 116 11.22 -1.59 0.48
C VAL A 116 11.16 -0.72 1.72
N SER A 117 11.27 0.59 1.54
CA SER A 117 11.05 1.58 2.58
C SER A 117 9.87 2.46 2.20
N GLU A 118 8.82 2.42 3.01
CA GLU A 118 7.58 3.13 2.76
C GLU A 118 6.87 3.52 4.06
N PRO A 119 5.96 4.50 4.04
CA PRO A 119 5.16 4.83 5.20
C PRO A 119 4.14 3.71 5.48
N MET A 120 4.00 3.33 6.75
CA MET A 120 3.02 2.32 7.19
C MET A 120 1.56 2.74 6.92
N THR A 121 1.33 4.00 6.57
CA THR A 121 -0.01 4.52 6.26
C THR A 121 -0.17 4.69 4.76
N GLY A 122 -1.13 3.98 4.17
CA GLY A 122 -1.43 4.03 2.72
C GLY A 122 -1.92 5.39 2.19
N SER A 123 -2.03 6.41 3.05
CA SER A 123 -2.41 7.77 2.64
C SER A 123 -1.26 8.60 2.06
N GLN A 124 -0.04 8.09 2.12
CA GLN A 124 1.16 8.77 1.64
C GLN A 124 1.77 7.96 0.49
N ALA A 125 1.65 8.49 -0.73
CA ALA A 125 2.13 7.82 -1.94
C ALA A 125 3.65 7.94 -2.08
N TYR A 126 4.38 7.08 -1.38
CA TYR A 126 5.83 7.00 -1.42
C TYR A 126 6.30 5.56 -1.25
N SER A 127 7.32 5.18 -1.99
CA SER A 127 8.01 3.89 -1.85
C SER A 127 9.42 4.01 -2.42
N LEU A 128 10.40 3.60 -1.64
CA LEU A 128 11.79 3.43 -2.07
C LEU A 128 12.12 1.94 -2.07
N VAL A 129 12.40 1.38 -3.23
CA VAL A 129 12.79 -0.02 -3.38
C VAL A 129 14.26 -0.10 -3.74
N LEU A 130 15.03 -0.89 -3.01
CA LEU A 130 16.41 -1.21 -3.34
C LEU A 130 16.57 -2.71 -3.58
N LEU A 131 17.27 -3.03 -4.66
CA LEU A 131 17.56 -4.41 -5.04
C LEU A 131 19.08 -4.62 -5.11
N ARG A 132 19.56 -5.77 -4.61
CA ARG A 132 20.87 -6.27 -4.94
C ARG A 132 20.74 -7.33 -6.04
N LEU A 133 21.36 -7.09 -7.17
CA LEU A 133 21.34 -8.01 -8.30
C LEU A 133 22.50 -9.01 -8.21
N LYS A 134 22.26 -10.23 -8.66
CA LYS A 134 23.31 -11.27 -8.79
C LYS A 134 24.31 -10.92 -9.90
N ASP A 135 23.84 -10.28 -10.97
CA ASP A 135 24.70 -9.73 -12.02
C ASP A 135 24.24 -8.30 -12.38
N LYS A 136 25.18 -7.36 -12.33
CA LYS A 136 24.95 -5.97 -12.73
C LYS A 136 24.51 -5.80 -14.21
N ALA A 137 24.78 -6.78 -15.04
CA ALA A 137 24.33 -6.77 -16.44
C ALA A 137 22.82 -6.77 -16.58
N ASP A 138 22.10 -7.32 -15.58
CA ASP A 138 20.65 -7.39 -15.57
C ASP A 138 19.95 -6.07 -15.12
N ALA A 139 20.73 -5.09 -14.66
CA ALA A 139 20.17 -3.87 -14.05
C ALA A 139 19.18 -3.13 -14.92
N ARG A 140 19.42 -3.07 -16.23
CA ARG A 140 18.51 -2.38 -17.17
C ARG A 140 17.20 -3.14 -17.33
N GLU A 141 17.28 -4.44 -17.51
CA GLU A 141 16.11 -5.31 -17.68
C GLU A 141 15.22 -5.26 -16.42
N ILE A 142 15.85 -5.35 -15.24
CA ILE A 142 15.13 -5.26 -13.97
C ILE A 142 14.47 -3.90 -13.79
N ALA A 143 15.17 -2.80 -14.08
CA ALA A 143 14.61 -1.45 -13.98
C ALA A 143 13.40 -1.26 -14.92
N ASP A 144 13.52 -1.72 -16.16
CA ASP A 144 12.43 -1.64 -17.14
C ASP A 144 11.21 -2.47 -16.65
N SER A 145 11.44 -3.67 -16.09
CA SER A 145 10.38 -4.49 -15.50
C SER A 145 9.68 -3.80 -14.32
N MET A 146 10.45 -3.21 -13.41
CA MET A 146 9.90 -2.47 -12.28
C MET A 146 9.00 -1.32 -12.76
N GLU A 147 9.45 -0.54 -13.76
CA GLU A 147 8.69 0.57 -14.32
C GLU A 147 7.38 0.11 -14.97
N GLU A 148 7.41 -1.01 -15.69
CA GLU A 148 6.24 -1.53 -16.41
C GLU A 148 5.20 -2.19 -15.49
N ASN A 149 5.64 -2.83 -14.41
CA ASN A 149 4.78 -3.69 -13.60
C ASN A 149 4.39 -3.10 -12.25
N ILE A 150 5.02 -2.00 -11.78
CA ILE A 150 4.63 -1.38 -10.51
C ILE A 150 3.17 -0.91 -10.57
N SER A 151 2.37 -1.38 -9.62
CA SER A 151 0.95 -1.06 -9.62
C SER A 151 0.70 0.35 -9.09
N MET A 152 0.12 1.21 -9.93
CA MET A 152 -0.36 2.53 -9.48
C MET A 152 -1.47 2.45 -8.44
N ARG A 153 -2.11 1.29 -8.28
CA ARG A 153 -3.15 1.05 -7.25
C ARG A 153 -2.57 0.86 -5.86
N LYS A 154 -1.25 0.76 -5.72
CA LYS A 154 -0.58 0.64 -4.43
C LYS A 154 -0.91 1.80 -3.49
N TRP A 155 -1.24 2.97 -4.04
CA TRP A 155 -1.47 4.20 -3.27
C TRP A 155 -2.89 4.77 -3.41
N VAL A 156 -3.87 3.99 -3.84
CA VAL A 156 -5.28 4.44 -4.01
C VAL A 156 -6.27 3.49 -3.36
#